data_8a06089d4f8eb2def54b0eea54785615
#
_entry.id   8a06089d4f8eb2def54b0eea54785615
#
_cell.length_a   1.000
_cell.length_b   1.000
_cell.length_c   1.000
_cell.angle_alpha   90.00
_cell.angle_beta   90.00
_cell.angle_gamma   90.00
#
_symmetry.space_group_name_H-M   'P 1'
#
loop_
_entity.id
_entity.type
_entity.pdbx_description
1 polymer ?
#
loop_
_entity_poly.entity_id
_entity_poly.type
_entity_poly.pdbx_seq_one_letter_code
_entity_poly.pdbx_strand_id
1 'polypeptide(L)'
;NALVTIEQNGFVVYQKEVPPGPFAITDLQLAGGGADLDVSVKEADGSVTTYLVPYAAVPNMLQPGVSKYDFAAGRSHIEGASKQSDFVQAGHQYGFNNLLTLYGGSMVANNYYAFTLGTGWNTRIGAISVDATKSHSKQDNGDVFDGQSYQIAYNKFVSQTSTRFGLAAWRYSSRDYRTFNDHVWANNKDNYRRDENDVYDIADYYQNDFGRKNSFSANMSQSLPEGWGSVSLSTLWRDYWGRSGSSKDYQLSYSNNW
;
A
#
# COMPACT_ATOMS: atom_id res chain seq x y z
N ASN A 1 1.44 -14.96 21.71
CA ASN A 1 2.06 -14.61 20.43
C ASN A 1 0.95 -14.34 19.40
N ALA A 2 1.13 -13.34 18.58
CA ALA A 2 0.25 -13.05 17.47
C ALA A 2 0.99 -13.35 16.15
N LEU A 3 0.26 -13.83 15.15
CA LEU A 3 0.79 -13.99 13.79
C LEU A 3 0.46 -12.72 12.99
N VAL A 4 1.50 -12.00 12.58
CA VAL A 4 1.37 -10.83 11.71
C VAL A 4 1.62 -11.26 10.28
N THR A 5 0.65 -11.02 9.42
CA THR A 5 0.75 -11.24 7.98
C THR A 5 0.57 -9.90 7.27
N ILE A 6 1.46 -9.57 6.35
CA ILE A 6 1.36 -8.37 5.52
C ILE A 6 1.23 -8.84 4.08
N GLU A 7 0.19 -8.36 3.44
CA GLU A 7 -0.07 -8.63 2.03
C GLU A 7 0.02 -7.33 1.23
N GLN A 8 0.53 -7.44 0.02
CA GLN A 8 0.53 -6.36 -0.96
C GLN A 8 -0.02 -6.90 -2.27
N ASN A 9 -1.07 -6.29 -2.79
CA ASN A 9 -1.77 -6.79 -3.98
C ASN A 9 -2.27 -8.24 -3.85
N GLY A 10 -2.66 -8.68 -2.63
CA GLY A 10 -3.07 -10.04 -2.36
C GLY A 10 -1.93 -11.07 -2.28
N PHE A 11 -0.68 -10.61 -2.13
CA PHE A 11 0.49 -11.48 -1.91
C PHE A 11 1.04 -11.26 -0.53
N VAL A 12 1.30 -12.34 0.19
CA VAL A 12 2.02 -12.29 1.45
C VAL A 12 3.45 -11.85 1.18
N VAL A 13 3.77 -10.62 1.58
CA VAL A 13 5.12 -10.04 1.47
C VAL A 13 5.91 -10.17 2.77
N TYR A 14 5.20 -10.43 3.87
CA TYR A 14 5.81 -10.64 5.19
C TYR A 14 4.88 -11.45 6.08
N GLN A 15 5.46 -12.41 6.81
CA GLN A 15 4.73 -13.16 7.83
C GLN A 15 5.67 -13.52 8.98
N LYS A 16 5.27 -13.18 10.20
CA LYS A 16 6.07 -13.47 11.39
C LYS A 16 5.22 -13.56 12.64
N GLU A 17 5.57 -14.50 13.51
CA GLU A 17 5.07 -14.51 14.87
C GLU A 17 5.76 -13.43 15.70
N VAL A 18 4.98 -12.64 16.41
CA VAL A 18 5.45 -11.59 17.30
C VAL A 18 5.02 -11.86 18.75
N PRO A 19 5.85 -11.53 19.75
CA PRO A 19 5.44 -11.62 21.15
C PRO A 19 4.38 -10.57 21.45
N PRO A 20 3.64 -10.74 22.57
CA PRO A 20 2.73 -9.71 23.05
C PRO A 20 3.46 -8.39 23.30
N GLY A 21 2.87 -7.28 22.86
CA GLY A 21 3.41 -5.94 23.04
C GLY A 21 3.74 -5.24 21.70
N PRO A 22 4.29 -4.04 21.76
CA PRO A 22 4.62 -3.28 20.56
C PRO A 22 5.77 -3.95 19.80
N PHE A 23 5.62 -4.06 18.50
CA PHE A 23 6.65 -4.58 17.60
C PHE A 23 6.86 -3.62 16.42
N ALA A 24 8.06 -3.66 15.86
CA ALA A 24 8.39 -2.91 14.65
C ALA A 24 8.90 -3.87 13.57
N ILE A 25 8.42 -3.70 12.37
CA ILE A 25 8.90 -4.42 11.18
C ILE A 25 9.83 -3.47 10.43
N THR A 26 11.12 -3.82 10.41
CA THR A 26 12.17 -2.97 9.83
C THR A 26 12.77 -3.55 8.56
N ASP A 27 12.49 -4.81 8.27
CA ASP A 27 13.07 -5.62 7.19
C ASP A 27 12.07 -5.96 6.08
N LEU A 28 10.96 -5.21 6.01
CA LEU A 28 9.94 -5.40 4.99
C LEU A 28 10.50 -5.05 3.61
N GLN A 29 10.64 -6.06 2.76
CA GLN A 29 11.03 -5.89 1.37
C GLN A 29 9.76 -5.95 0.50
N LEU A 30 9.36 -4.80 0.01
CA LEU A 30 8.16 -4.69 -0.81
C LEU A 30 8.52 -4.68 -2.28
N ALA A 31 7.77 -5.42 -3.05
CA ALA A 31 7.83 -5.34 -4.50
C ALA A 31 7.29 -3.98 -4.95
N GLY A 32 8.03 -3.29 -5.82
CA GLY A 32 7.69 -1.95 -6.27
C GLY A 32 6.27 -1.84 -6.83
N GLY A 33 5.62 -0.71 -6.57
CA GLY A 33 4.31 -0.46 -7.18
C GLY A 33 3.28 0.27 -6.31
N GLY A 34 3.67 0.81 -5.14
CA GLY A 34 2.82 1.76 -4.39
C GLY A 34 1.41 1.26 -4.03
N ALA A 35 1.19 -0.06 -3.99
CA ALA A 35 -0.06 -0.62 -3.51
C ALA A 35 -0.10 -0.61 -1.99
N ASP A 36 -1.28 -0.35 -1.43
CA ASP A 36 -1.49 -0.38 -0.01
C ASP A 36 -1.20 -1.78 0.56
N LEU A 37 -0.83 -1.83 1.83
CA LEU A 37 -0.54 -3.07 2.54
C LEU A 37 -1.75 -3.48 3.37
N ASP A 38 -2.19 -4.70 3.19
CA ASP A 38 -3.15 -5.35 4.07
C ASP A 38 -2.39 -6.04 5.19
N VAL A 39 -2.48 -5.49 6.39
CA VAL A 39 -1.84 -6.04 7.59
C VAL A 39 -2.87 -6.77 8.40
N SER A 40 -2.75 -8.07 8.53
CA SER A 40 -3.59 -8.88 9.41
C SER A 40 -2.80 -9.35 10.64
N VAL A 41 -3.38 -9.18 11.80
CA VAL A 41 -2.85 -9.64 13.09
C VAL A 41 -3.81 -10.68 13.64
N LYS A 42 -3.37 -11.93 13.65
CA LYS A 42 -4.13 -13.04 14.23
C LYS A 42 -3.59 -13.31 15.65
N GLU A 43 -4.41 -13.02 16.64
CA GLU A 43 -4.09 -13.25 18.04
C GLU A 43 -4.17 -14.73 18.43
N ALA A 44 -3.61 -15.08 19.59
CA ALA A 44 -3.62 -16.45 20.09
C ALA A 44 -5.04 -17.00 20.41
N ASP A 45 -5.99 -16.11 20.68
CA ASP A 45 -7.41 -16.45 20.89
C ASP A 45 -8.19 -16.69 19.59
N GLY A 46 -7.53 -16.53 18.45
CA GLY A 46 -8.11 -16.71 17.12
C GLY A 46 -8.74 -15.43 16.53
N SER A 47 -8.81 -14.35 17.29
CA SER A 47 -9.28 -13.06 16.75
C SER A 47 -8.32 -12.53 15.68
N VAL A 48 -8.88 -11.95 14.61
CA VAL A 48 -8.12 -11.36 13.52
C VAL A 48 -8.47 -9.89 13.41
N THR A 49 -7.47 -9.04 13.49
CA THR A 49 -7.62 -7.60 13.25
C THR A 49 -6.88 -7.25 11.97
N THR A 50 -7.58 -6.59 11.03
CA THR A 50 -7.00 -6.20 9.73
C THR A 50 -6.86 -4.69 9.65
N TYR A 51 -5.69 -4.22 9.21
CA TYR A 51 -5.39 -2.82 9.01
C TYR A 51 -4.96 -2.63 7.55
N LEU A 52 -5.57 -1.65 6.88
CA LEU A 52 -5.05 -1.19 5.60
C LEU A 52 -4.00 -0.12 5.88
N VAL A 53 -2.74 -0.40 5.58
CA VAL A 53 -1.65 0.56 5.70
C VAL A 53 -1.35 1.12 4.31
N PRO A 54 -1.64 2.39 4.06
CA PRO A 54 -1.30 2.99 2.79
C PRO A 54 0.21 2.96 2.64
N TYR A 55 0.67 2.26 1.61
CA TYR A 55 2.08 2.22 1.29
C TYR A 55 2.38 3.16 0.13
N ALA A 56 2.95 4.30 0.46
CA ALA A 56 3.62 5.14 -0.51
C ALA A 56 5.11 4.93 -0.33
N ALA A 57 5.71 4.09 -1.16
CA ALA A 57 7.15 3.99 -1.18
C ALA A 57 7.74 5.33 -1.65
N VAL A 58 8.30 6.10 -0.73
CA VAL A 58 9.38 6.99 -1.17
C VAL A 58 10.51 6.05 -1.56
N PRO A 59 10.92 6.02 -2.82
CA PRO A 59 12.02 5.16 -3.22
C PRO A 59 13.20 5.43 -2.30
N ASN A 60 13.82 4.38 -1.77
CA ASN A 60 15.10 4.56 -1.09
C ASN A 60 16.01 5.27 -2.06
N MET A 61 16.42 6.50 -1.70
CA MET A 61 17.30 7.27 -2.57
C MET A 61 18.58 6.48 -2.80
N LEU A 62 18.82 6.13 -4.05
CA LEU A 62 19.96 5.32 -4.43
C LEU A 62 21.19 6.21 -4.61
N GLN A 63 22.35 5.67 -4.30
CA GLN A 63 23.63 6.32 -4.63
C GLN A 63 23.80 6.42 -6.16
N PRO A 64 24.54 7.42 -6.63
CA PRO A 64 24.80 7.59 -8.06
C PRO A 64 25.34 6.33 -8.73
N GLY A 65 24.75 5.94 -9.86
CA GLY A 65 25.13 4.75 -10.62
C GLY A 65 24.63 3.42 -10.07
N VAL A 66 23.96 3.41 -8.91
CA VAL A 66 23.39 2.19 -8.33
C VAL A 66 22.04 1.89 -8.98
N SER A 67 21.86 0.65 -9.39
CA SER A 67 20.60 0.08 -9.88
C SER A 67 20.05 -0.91 -8.88
N LYS A 68 18.73 -0.86 -8.65
CA LYS A 68 17.97 -1.89 -7.95
C LYS A 68 16.83 -2.35 -8.85
N TYR A 69 16.67 -3.66 -8.97
CA TYR A 69 15.56 -4.27 -9.71
C TYR A 69 14.91 -5.33 -8.85
N ASP A 70 13.63 -5.49 -9.07
CA ASP A 70 12.79 -6.52 -8.48
C ASP A 70 12.01 -7.24 -9.59
N PHE A 71 11.74 -8.50 -9.36
CA PHE A 71 10.95 -9.32 -10.25
C PHE A 71 10.15 -10.32 -9.43
N ALA A 72 8.86 -10.46 -9.74
CA ALA A 72 8.03 -11.49 -9.15
C ALA A 72 7.06 -12.04 -10.19
N ALA A 73 6.78 -13.34 -10.11
CA ALA A 73 5.76 -14.02 -10.88
C ALA A 73 5.04 -15.02 -9.98
N GLY A 74 3.74 -15.17 -10.16
CA GLY A 74 2.94 -16.06 -9.34
C GLY A 74 1.46 -16.02 -9.71
N ARG A 75 0.67 -16.60 -8.83
CA ARG A 75 -0.80 -16.58 -8.90
C ARG A 75 -1.33 -15.83 -7.70
N SER A 76 -2.29 -14.94 -7.93
CA SER A 76 -2.94 -14.23 -6.82
C SER A 76 -3.59 -15.26 -5.87
N HIS A 77 -3.54 -14.96 -4.58
CA HIS A 77 -4.32 -15.68 -3.59
C HIS A 77 -5.07 -14.66 -2.75
N ILE A 78 -6.30 -14.39 -3.14
CA ILE A 78 -7.19 -13.47 -2.41
C ILE A 78 -8.23 -14.33 -1.73
N GLU A 79 -8.30 -14.28 -0.40
CA GLU A 79 -9.26 -15.03 0.39
C GLU A 79 -10.68 -14.65 -0.03
N GLY A 80 -11.51 -15.66 -0.29
CA GLY A 80 -12.88 -15.46 -0.78
C GLY A 80 -13.00 -15.27 -2.31
N ALA A 81 -11.92 -15.07 -3.06
CA ALA A 81 -11.97 -15.03 -4.51
C ALA A 81 -11.82 -16.45 -5.11
N SER A 82 -12.84 -16.94 -5.82
CA SER A 82 -12.82 -18.26 -6.47
C SER A 82 -11.95 -18.27 -7.73
N LYS A 83 -11.88 -17.15 -8.45
CA LYS A 83 -11.03 -16.96 -9.62
C LYS A 83 -9.75 -16.24 -9.20
N GLN A 84 -8.62 -16.89 -9.40
CA GLN A 84 -7.30 -16.33 -9.18
C GLN A 84 -6.66 -15.95 -10.53
N SER A 85 -5.76 -14.98 -10.53
CA SER A 85 -5.08 -14.51 -11.74
C SER A 85 -3.58 -14.74 -11.65
N ASP A 86 -2.99 -15.26 -12.69
CA ASP A 86 -1.53 -15.35 -12.83
C ASP A 86 -0.99 -13.95 -13.18
N PHE A 87 0.15 -13.60 -12.62
CA PHE A 87 0.78 -12.30 -12.84
C PHE A 87 2.28 -12.39 -12.96
N VAL A 88 2.84 -11.38 -13.60
CA VAL A 88 4.27 -11.07 -13.63
C VAL A 88 4.42 -9.60 -13.30
N GLN A 89 5.34 -9.27 -12.42
CA GLN A 89 5.72 -7.87 -12.16
C GLN A 89 7.23 -7.70 -12.20
N ALA A 90 7.65 -6.52 -12.62
CA ALA A 90 9.04 -6.12 -12.64
C ALA A 90 9.16 -4.65 -12.24
N GLY A 91 10.20 -4.32 -11.50
CA GLY A 91 10.55 -2.97 -11.11
C GLY A 91 12.02 -2.67 -11.32
N HIS A 92 12.32 -1.41 -11.58
CA HIS A 92 13.69 -0.91 -11.68
C HIS A 92 13.81 0.47 -11.07
N GLN A 93 14.88 0.67 -10.32
CA GLN A 93 15.24 1.97 -9.74
C GLN A 93 16.70 2.26 -10.09
N TYR A 94 17.01 3.51 -10.42
CA TYR A 94 18.34 3.95 -10.79
C TYR A 94 18.68 5.29 -10.12
N GLY A 95 19.78 5.30 -9.37
CA GLY A 95 20.35 6.52 -8.79
C GLY A 95 21.09 7.31 -9.85
N PHE A 96 20.46 8.37 -10.37
CA PHE A 96 21.07 9.21 -11.40
C PHE A 96 22.19 10.09 -10.82
N ASN A 97 21.94 10.68 -9.66
CA ASN A 97 22.91 11.45 -8.88
C ASN A 97 22.49 11.49 -7.39
N ASN A 98 23.21 12.22 -6.55
CA ASN A 98 22.92 12.33 -5.11
C ASN A 98 21.56 12.98 -4.79
N LEU A 99 20.94 13.65 -5.76
CA LEU A 99 19.65 14.32 -5.59
C LEU A 99 18.49 13.57 -6.25
N LEU A 100 18.77 12.78 -7.29
CA LEU A 100 17.75 12.24 -8.18
C LEU A 100 17.86 10.73 -8.29
N THR A 101 16.76 10.04 -8.03
CA THR A 101 16.54 8.63 -8.34
C THR A 101 15.35 8.51 -9.31
N LEU A 102 15.53 7.77 -10.37
CA LEU A 102 14.47 7.42 -11.32
C LEU A 102 13.97 6.01 -11.00
N TYR A 103 12.68 5.78 -11.14
CA TYR A 103 12.12 4.44 -10.95
C TYR A 103 10.94 4.19 -11.86
N GLY A 104 10.70 2.92 -12.13
CA GLY A 104 9.56 2.46 -12.90
C GLY A 104 9.22 1.03 -12.58
N GLY A 105 7.99 0.65 -12.90
CA GLY A 105 7.51 -0.71 -12.68
C GLY A 105 6.44 -1.09 -13.68
N SER A 106 6.26 -2.38 -13.84
CA SER A 106 5.20 -2.96 -14.66
C SER A 106 4.59 -4.16 -13.95
N MET A 107 3.29 -4.34 -14.10
CA MET A 107 2.56 -5.53 -13.71
C MET A 107 1.70 -5.96 -14.88
N VAL A 108 1.76 -7.25 -15.21
CA VAL A 108 0.97 -7.85 -16.29
C VAL A 108 0.32 -9.12 -15.77
N ALA A 109 -0.97 -9.25 -16.01
CA ALA A 109 -1.76 -10.42 -15.67
C ALA A 109 -2.80 -10.68 -16.78
N ASN A 110 -3.59 -11.76 -16.64
CA ASN A 110 -4.67 -12.02 -17.58
C ASN A 110 -5.66 -10.84 -17.59
N ASN A 111 -5.83 -10.21 -18.77
CA ASN A 111 -6.73 -9.07 -18.98
C ASN A 111 -6.42 -7.85 -18.11
N TYR A 112 -5.20 -7.76 -17.55
CA TYR A 112 -4.75 -6.64 -16.75
C TYR A 112 -3.29 -6.27 -17.05
N TYR A 113 -3.01 -4.97 -17.13
CA TYR A 113 -1.65 -4.47 -17.05
C TYR A 113 -1.60 -3.08 -16.39
N ALA A 114 -0.50 -2.80 -15.75
CA ALA A 114 -0.21 -1.49 -15.18
C ALA A 114 1.25 -1.12 -15.39
N PHE A 115 1.51 0.16 -15.64
CA PHE A 115 2.85 0.73 -15.78
C PHE A 115 2.98 1.95 -14.89
N THR A 116 4.07 2.00 -14.13
CA THR A 116 4.41 3.12 -13.25
C THR A 116 5.71 3.73 -13.68
N LEU A 117 5.77 5.06 -13.69
CA LEU A 117 7.00 5.82 -13.84
C LEU A 117 7.03 6.89 -12.76
N GLY A 118 8.19 7.08 -12.16
CA GLY A 118 8.36 8.04 -11.09
C GLY A 118 9.80 8.53 -10.91
N THR A 119 9.91 9.53 -10.08
CA THR A 119 11.19 10.15 -9.73
C THR A 119 11.17 10.57 -8.27
N GLY A 120 12.31 10.42 -7.62
CA GLY A 120 12.53 10.81 -6.23
C GLY A 120 13.66 11.82 -6.13
N TRP A 121 13.47 12.83 -5.30
CA TRP A 121 14.46 13.88 -5.01
C TRP A 121 14.83 13.87 -3.55
N ASN A 122 16.13 13.80 -3.27
CA ASN A 122 16.69 13.97 -1.94
C ASN A 122 17.04 15.44 -1.73
N THR A 123 16.23 16.14 -0.97
CA THR A 123 16.42 17.57 -0.70
C THR A 123 16.85 17.82 0.74
N ARG A 124 17.34 19.02 1.04
CA ARG A 124 17.67 19.44 2.42
C ARG A 124 16.45 19.45 3.35
N ILE A 125 15.26 19.63 2.80
CA ILE A 125 14.00 19.62 3.57
C ILE A 125 13.39 18.24 3.71
N GLY A 126 13.92 17.21 3.04
CA GLY A 126 13.44 15.83 3.06
C GLY A 126 13.45 15.19 1.68
N ALA A 127 13.08 13.93 1.61
CA ALA A 127 12.91 13.20 0.36
C ALA A 127 11.48 13.37 -0.16
N ILE A 128 11.36 13.68 -1.44
CA ILE A 128 10.08 13.85 -2.15
C ILE A 128 10.06 12.88 -3.31
N SER A 129 8.96 12.23 -3.57
CA SER A 129 8.76 11.46 -4.80
C SER A 129 7.46 11.82 -5.48
N VAL A 130 7.45 11.68 -6.81
CA VAL A 130 6.25 11.83 -7.65
C VAL A 130 6.25 10.68 -8.63
N ASP A 131 5.11 10.05 -8.79
CA ASP A 131 4.90 9.00 -9.79
C ASP A 131 3.53 9.07 -10.44
N ALA A 132 3.45 8.44 -11.59
CA ALA A 132 2.23 8.24 -12.35
C ALA A 132 2.13 6.77 -12.75
N THR A 133 0.96 6.19 -12.54
CA THR A 133 0.61 4.83 -12.93
C THR A 133 -0.54 4.85 -13.92
N LYS A 134 -0.40 4.13 -15.02
CA LYS A 134 -1.50 3.84 -15.95
C LYS A 134 -1.87 2.37 -15.81
N SER A 135 -3.18 2.08 -15.69
CA SER A 135 -3.71 0.71 -15.65
C SER A 135 -4.76 0.48 -16.73
N HIS A 136 -4.81 -0.75 -17.20
CA HIS A 136 -5.84 -1.29 -18.06
C HIS A 136 -6.38 -2.57 -17.44
N SER A 137 -7.69 -2.66 -17.35
CA SER A 137 -8.39 -3.82 -16.77
C SER A 137 -9.59 -4.16 -17.62
N LYS A 138 -9.62 -5.36 -18.20
CA LYS A 138 -10.77 -5.91 -18.90
C LYS A 138 -11.40 -6.99 -18.02
N GLN A 139 -12.65 -6.79 -17.64
CA GLN A 139 -13.40 -7.74 -16.83
C GLN A 139 -14.05 -8.85 -17.67
N ASP A 140 -14.38 -9.95 -17.03
CA ASP A 140 -15.01 -11.11 -17.68
C ASP A 140 -16.38 -10.78 -18.31
N ASN A 141 -17.08 -9.77 -17.78
CA ASN A 141 -18.35 -9.28 -18.33
C ASN A 141 -18.17 -8.42 -19.59
N GLY A 142 -16.92 -8.17 -20.01
CA GLY A 142 -16.56 -7.37 -21.19
C GLY A 142 -16.29 -5.91 -20.90
N ASP A 143 -16.53 -5.40 -19.70
CA ASP A 143 -16.20 -4.01 -19.33
C ASP A 143 -14.71 -3.76 -19.35
N VAL A 144 -14.32 -2.60 -19.87
CA VAL A 144 -12.93 -2.17 -19.97
C VAL A 144 -12.75 -0.87 -19.19
N PHE A 145 -11.71 -0.86 -18.35
CA PHE A 145 -11.34 0.28 -17.52
C PHE A 145 -9.91 0.69 -17.84
N ASP A 146 -9.76 1.91 -18.33
CA ASP A 146 -8.48 2.55 -18.62
C ASP A 146 -8.31 3.76 -17.71
N GLY A 147 -7.38 3.67 -16.76
CA GLY A 147 -7.24 4.69 -15.74
C GLY A 147 -5.82 5.09 -15.43
N GLN A 148 -5.70 6.18 -14.68
CA GLN A 148 -4.43 6.74 -14.26
C GLN A 148 -4.48 7.07 -12.77
N SER A 149 -3.35 6.91 -12.10
CA SER A 149 -3.14 7.32 -10.72
C SER A 149 -1.88 8.16 -10.62
N TYR A 150 -1.92 9.20 -9.82
CA TYR A 150 -0.78 10.08 -9.54
C TYR A 150 -0.53 10.10 -8.05
N GLN A 151 0.72 10.03 -7.66
CA GLN A 151 1.11 10.02 -6.25
C GLN A 151 2.24 11.02 -6.01
N ILE A 152 2.15 11.69 -4.86
CA ILE A 152 3.23 12.50 -4.30
C ILE A 152 3.48 11.97 -2.90
N ALA A 153 4.73 11.70 -2.56
CA ALA A 153 5.10 11.25 -1.22
C ALA A 153 6.28 12.08 -0.69
N TYR A 154 6.30 12.24 0.63
CA TYR A 154 7.32 12.99 1.36
C TYR A 154 7.79 12.21 2.58
N ASN A 155 9.08 12.25 2.84
CA ASN A 155 9.68 11.62 4.01
C ASN A 155 10.80 12.50 4.56
N LYS A 156 10.87 12.65 5.89
CA LYS A 156 11.95 13.34 6.56
C LYS A 156 12.25 12.71 7.92
N PHE A 157 13.54 12.55 8.19
CA PHE A 157 14.03 12.25 9.52
C PHE A 157 14.73 13.49 10.09
N VAL A 158 14.30 13.92 11.27
CA VAL A 158 14.91 15.04 12.02
C VAL A 158 15.74 14.46 13.15
N SER A 159 17.05 14.39 12.96
CA SER A 159 17.97 13.75 13.90
C SER A 159 18.04 14.45 15.26
N GLN A 160 17.89 15.78 15.30
CA GLN A 160 17.98 16.56 16.53
C GLN A 160 16.90 16.20 17.55
N THR A 161 15.73 15.81 17.09
CA THR A 161 14.59 15.45 17.95
C THR A 161 14.24 13.97 17.86
N SER A 162 14.99 13.19 17.09
CA SER A 162 14.67 11.79 16.78
C SER A 162 13.22 11.61 16.26
N THR A 163 12.75 12.62 15.51
CA THR A 163 11.40 12.61 14.94
C THR A 163 11.45 12.09 13.51
N ARG A 164 10.65 11.09 13.22
CA ARG A 164 10.40 10.63 11.86
C ARG A 164 9.04 11.16 11.43
N PHE A 165 9.05 12.08 10.49
CA PHE A 165 7.91 12.32 9.64
C PHE A 165 7.97 11.23 8.57
N GLY A 166 7.32 10.12 8.86
CA GLY A 166 7.16 9.06 7.90
C GLY A 166 6.07 9.47 6.93
N LEU A 167 6.23 9.12 5.71
CA LEU A 167 5.30 9.14 4.61
C LEU A 167 4.02 9.98 4.79
N ALA A 168 4.09 11.27 4.47
CA ALA A 168 2.91 11.95 4.01
C ALA A 168 2.79 11.62 2.51
N ALA A 169 1.73 10.94 2.11
CA ALA A 169 1.47 10.62 0.72
C ALA A 169 0.07 11.08 0.33
N TRP A 170 0.00 11.69 -0.83
CA TRP A 170 -1.27 12.00 -1.48
C TRP A 170 -1.33 11.29 -2.81
N ARG A 171 -2.44 10.59 -3.05
CA ARG A 171 -2.72 9.89 -4.30
C ARG A 171 -4.05 10.37 -4.85
N TYR A 172 -4.06 10.68 -6.13
CA TYR A 172 -5.25 10.87 -6.92
C TYR A 172 -5.37 9.75 -7.95
N SER A 173 -6.55 9.19 -8.12
CA SER A 173 -6.83 8.18 -9.14
C SER A 173 -8.04 8.60 -9.96
N SER A 174 -7.96 8.42 -11.27
CA SER A 174 -9.10 8.61 -12.16
C SER A 174 -10.20 7.59 -11.87
N ARG A 175 -11.42 7.84 -12.33
CA ARG A 175 -12.58 6.98 -12.07
C ARG A 175 -12.37 5.54 -12.58
N ASP A 176 -11.72 5.39 -13.71
CA ASP A 176 -11.51 4.10 -14.37
C ASP A 176 -10.17 3.45 -13.99
N TYR A 177 -9.43 4.05 -13.06
CA TYR A 177 -8.22 3.42 -12.52
C TYR A 177 -8.60 2.19 -11.69
N ARG A 178 -7.96 1.07 -12.00
CA ARG A 178 -8.09 -0.19 -11.24
C ARG A 178 -6.72 -0.67 -10.83
N THR A 179 -6.61 -1.06 -9.57
CA THR A 179 -5.46 -1.84 -9.09
C THR A 179 -5.61 -3.30 -9.53
N PHE A 180 -4.56 -4.08 -9.40
CA PHE A 180 -4.63 -5.51 -9.67
C PHE A 180 -5.66 -6.22 -8.77
N ASN A 181 -5.72 -5.84 -7.48
CA ASN A 181 -6.72 -6.37 -6.57
C ASN A 181 -8.15 -6.02 -7.03
N ASP A 182 -8.39 -4.77 -7.44
CA ASP A 182 -9.69 -4.37 -7.95
C ASP A 182 -10.09 -5.19 -9.19
N HIS A 183 -9.11 -5.51 -10.06
CA HIS A 183 -9.32 -6.36 -11.23
C HIS A 183 -9.71 -7.81 -10.85
N VAL A 184 -8.97 -8.43 -9.92
CA VAL A 184 -9.24 -9.79 -9.48
C VAL A 184 -10.60 -9.87 -8.78
N TRP A 185 -10.91 -8.92 -7.88
CA TRP A 185 -12.19 -8.86 -7.19
C TRP A 185 -13.37 -8.64 -8.13
N ALA A 186 -13.22 -7.75 -9.11
CA ALA A 186 -14.27 -7.47 -10.08
C ALA A 186 -14.69 -8.73 -10.87
N ASN A 187 -13.74 -9.62 -11.16
CA ASN A 187 -14.00 -10.89 -11.84
C ASN A 187 -14.56 -11.99 -10.92
N ASN A 188 -14.73 -11.71 -9.63
CA ASN A 188 -15.29 -12.63 -8.64
C ASN A 188 -16.67 -12.19 -8.11
N LYS A 189 -17.23 -11.07 -8.58
CA LYS A 189 -18.51 -10.51 -8.10
C LYS A 189 -19.68 -11.51 -8.11
N ASP A 190 -19.73 -12.40 -9.08
CA ASP A 190 -20.84 -13.36 -9.25
C ASP A 190 -20.83 -14.51 -8.23
N ASN A 191 -19.72 -14.72 -7.51
CA ASN A 191 -19.57 -15.82 -6.58
C ASN A 191 -19.93 -15.45 -5.13
N TYR A 192 -20.10 -14.16 -4.83
CA TYR A 192 -20.57 -13.72 -3.53
C TYR A 192 -22.10 -13.77 -3.44
N ARG A 193 -22.66 -14.98 -3.28
CA ARG A 193 -23.99 -15.13 -2.71
C ARG A 193 -23.88 -14.86 -1.22
N ARG A 194 -24.57 -13.81 -0.78
CA ARG A 194 -24.75 -13.42 0.61
C ARG A 194 -25.03 -14.62 1.52
N ASP A 195 -24.13 -14.89 2.42
CA ASP A 195 -24.51 -15.39 3.73
C ASP A 195 -24.91 -14.17 4.58
N GLU A 196 -26.12 -14.18 5.13
CA GLU A 196 -26.76 -13.01 5.77
C GLU A 196 -26.04 -12.49 7.04
N ASN A 197 -24.88 -13.05 7.42
CA ASN A 197 -24.18 -12.75 8.68
C ASN A 197 -22.76 -12.23 8.54
N ASP A 198 -22.20 -12.05 7.34
CA ASP A 198 -20.79 -11.61 7.17
C ASP A 198 -20.66 -10.16 6.70
N VAL A 199 -19.97 -9.44 7.58
CA VAL A 199 -19.22 -8.18 7.45
C VAL A 199 -19.42 -7.38 6.16
N TYR A 200 -20.27 -6.38 6.27
CA TYR A 200 -20.78 -5.50 5.22
C TYR A 200 -19.77 -4.58 4.52
N ASP A 201 -18.50 -4.45 4.99
CA ASP A 201 -17.67 -3.34 4.55
C ASP A 201 -16.84 -3.60 3.27
N ILE A 202 -16.37 -4.83 3.05
CA ILE A 202 -15.48 -5.14 1.91
C ILE A 202 -16.31 -5.47 0.67
N ALA A 203 -17.39 -6.23 0.82
CA ALA A 203 -18.26 -6.60 -0.28
C ALA A 203 -18.99 -5.38 -0.88
N ASP A 204 -19.43 -4.42 -0.05
CA ASP A 204 -20.05 -3.17 -0.50
C ASP A 204 -19.09 -2.26 -1.26
N TYR A 205 -17.81 -2.25 -0.89
CA TYR A 205 -16.78 -1.49 -1.58
C TYR A 205 -16.59 -1.99 -3.03
N TYR A 206 -16.55 -3.30 -3.23
CA TYR A 206 -16.35 -3.90 -4.55
C TYR A 206 -17.65 -4.07 -5.34
N GLN A 207 -18.81 -4.16 -4.69
CA GLN A 207 -20.11 -4.26 -5.37
C GLN A 207 -20.56 -2.96 -6.05
N ASN A 208 -20.15 -1.81 -5.52
CA ASN A 208 -20.69 -0.51 -5.94
C ASN A 208 -19.81 0.27 -6.92
N ASP A 209 -18.78 -0.33 -7.52
CA ASP A 209 -17.89 0.36 -8.50
C ASP A 209 -17.22 1.66 -7.99
N PHE A 210 -17.09 1.81 -6.67
CA PHE A 210 -16.51 3.00 -6.05
C PHE A 210 -14.99 2.95 -6.06
N GLY A 211 -14.38 3.28 -7.20
CA GLY A 211 -12.94 3.48 -7.26
C GLY A 211 -12.47 4.57 -6.27
N ARG A 212 -11.30 4.39 -5.65
CA ARG A 212 -10.68 5.43 -4.83
C ARG A 212 -10.37 6.67 -5.68
N LYS A 213 -10.81 7.84 -5.23
CA LYS A 213 -10.57 9.12 -5.90
C LYS A 213 -9.32 9.80 -5.35
N ASN A 214 -9.33 10.07 -4.07
CA ASN A 214 -8.20 10.64 -3.35
C ASN A 214 -7.87 9.77 -2.15
N SER A 215 -6.59 9.65 -1.83
CA SER A 215 -6.15 9.17 -0.54
C SER A 215 -5.02 10.05 -0.03
N PHE A 216 -5.09 10.41 1.23
CA PHE A 216 -4.01 11.08 1.94
C PHE A 216 -3.66 10.25 3.16
N SER A 217 -2.37 9.95 3.33
CA SER A 217 -1.87 9.28 4.51
C SER A 217 -0.68 10.03 5.06
N ALA A 218 -0.62 10.14 6.38
CA ALA A 218 0.53 10.68 7.06
C ALA A 218 0.79 9.89 8.34
N ASN A 219 2.05 9.65 8.63
CA ASN A 219 2.46 9.11 9.89
C ASN A 219 3.63 9.93 10.46
N MET A 220 3.68 9.99 11.76
CA MET A 220 4.74 10.64 12.51
C MET A 220 5.12 9.74 13.67
N SER A 221 6.39 9.53 13.91
CA SER A 221 6.87 8.88 15.12
C SER A 221 7.93 9.72 15.78
N GLN A 222 7.85 9.82 17.10
CA GLN A 222 8.74 10.58 17.95
C GLN A 222 9.31 9.66 19.03
N SER A 223 10.62 9.49 19.07
CA SER A 223 11.28 8.90 20.23
C SER A 223 11.36 9.93 21.34
N LEU A 224 10.91 9.55 22.54
CA LEU A 224 10.95 10.44 23.71
C LEU A 224 12.32 10.36 24.39
N PRO A 225 12.78 11.46 25.02
CA PRO A 225 14.06 11.48 25.75
C PRO A 225 14.07 10.49 26.92
N GLU A 226 15.26 10.17 27.41
CA GLU A 226 15.50 9.42 28.67
C GLU A 226 14.85 8.03 28.75
N GLY A 227 14.58 7.39 27.60
CA GLY A 227 13.96 6.07 27.60
C GLY A 227 12.45 6.03 27.87
N TRP A 228 11.79 7.19 27.79
CA TRP A 228 10.33 7.29 27.95
C TRP A 228 9.53 6.66 26.78
N GLY A 229 10.21 5.92 25.90
CA GLY A 229 9.56 5.21 24.82
C GLY A 229 9.34 6.04 23.55
N SER A 230 8.29 5.76 22.82
CA SER A 230 7.96 6.46 21.59
C SER A 230 6.46 6.70 21.45
N VAL A 231 6.11 7.81 20.79
CA VAL A 231 4.74 8.16 20.39
C VAL A 231 4.67 8.11 18.88
N SER A 232 3.62 7.50 18.34
CA SER A 232 3.32 7.54 16.91
C SER A 232 1.88 7.97 16.65
N LEU A 233 1.73 8.78 15.60
CA LEU A 233 0.45 9.26 15.09
C LEU A 233 0.36 8.87 13.62
N SER A 234 -0.72 8.24 13.23
CA SER A 234 -1.05 7.99 11.83
C SER A 234 -2.43 8.50 11.48
N THR A 235 -2.58 8.94 10.25
CA THR A 235 -3.87 9.36 9.70
C THR A 235 -4.01 8.85 8.28
N LEU A 236 -5.21 8.45 7.95
CA LEU A 236 -5.60 8.03 6.61
C LEU A 236 -6.94 8.68 6.26
N TRP A 237 -6.95 9.38 5.13
CA TRP A 237 -8.14 10.03 4.59
C TRP A 237 -8.36 9.53 3.17
N ARG A 238 -9.60 9.08 2.85
CA ARG A 238 -9.96 8.52 1.55
C ARG A 238 -11.27 9.09 1.05
N ASP A 239 -11.29 9.49 -0.22
CA ASP A 239 -12.48 9.83 -0.97
C ASP A 239 -12.69 8.82 -2.09
N TYR A 240 -13.94 8.61 -2.48
CA TYR A 240 -14.33 7.63 -3.48
C TYR A 240 -15.13 8.27 -4.62
N TRP A 241 -15.00 7.73 -5.81
CA TRP A 241 -15.88 8.06 -6.92
C TRP A 241 -17.27 7.50 -6.66
N GLY A 242 -18.32 8.26 -7.00
CA GLY A 242 -19.70 7.78 -6.91
C GLY A 242 -20.32 7.72 -5.51
N ARG A 243 -19.54 8.00 -4.45
CA ARG A 243 -20.01 8.05 -3.07
C ARG A 243 -19.79 9.44 -2.49
N SER A 244 -20.81 9.97 -1.81
CA SER A 244 -20.65 11.19 -1.02
C SER A 244 -20.05 10.85 0.35
N GLY A 245 -19.10 11.67 0.81
CA GLY A 245 -18.41 11.49 2.07
C GLY A 245 -17.00 10.94 1.93
N SER A 246 -16.23 11.06 3.00
CA SER A 246 -14.85 10.59 3.10
C SER A 246 -14.70 9.66 4.30
N SER A 247 -13.86 8.63 4.17
CA SER A 247 -13.39 7.85 5.31
C SER A 247 -12.18 8.54 5.93
N LYS A 248 -12.14 8.63 7.26
CA LYS A 248 -11.04 9.25 8.02
C LYS A 248 -10.70 8.36 9.19
N ASP A 249 -9.46 7.89 9.20
CA ASP A 249 -8.93 7.03 10.24
C ASP A 249 -7.79 7.78 10.94
N TYR A 250 -7.79 7.77 12.26
CA TYR A 250 -6.74 8.36 13.09
C TYR A 250 -6.32 7.34 14.14
N GLN A 251 -5.03 7.12 14.23
CA GLN A 251 -4.46 6.21 15.23
C GLN A 251 -3.34 6.92 15.98
N LEU A 252 -3.44 6.93 17.31
CA LEU A 252 -2.39 7.38 18.22
C LEU A 252 -1.91 6.18 19.02
N SER A 253 -0.61 5.95 19.05
CA SER A 253 -0.01 4.88 19.85
C SER A 253 1.18 5.40 20.65
N TYR A 254 1.31 4.88 21.86
CA TYR A 254 2.47 5.07 22.74
C TYR A 254 3.04 3.70 23.07
N SER A 255 4.35 3.57 22.98
CA SER A 255 5.06 2.34 23.37
C SER A 255 6.25 2.67 24.25
N ASN A 256 6.42 1.89 25.32
CA ASN A 256 7.58 1.95 26.19
C ASN A 256 8.04 0.52 26.52
N ASN A 257 9.35 0.31 26.48
CA ASN A 257 9.95 -0.94 26.93
C ASN A 257 10.51 -0.70 28.34
N TRP A 258 9.91 -1.34 29.32
CA TRP A 258 10.37 -1.38 30.70
C TRP A 258 11.39 -2.51 30.87
#